data_ca0e462c365e7eab7a4c564fc05c2284
#
_entry.id   ca0e462c365e7eab7a4c564fc05c2284
#
_cell.length_a   1.000
_cell.length_b   1.000
_cell.length_c   1.000
_cell.angle_alpha   90.00
_cell.angle_beta   90.00
_cell.angle_gamma   90.00
#
_symmetry.space_group_name_H-M   'P 1'
#
loop_
_entity.id
_entity.type
_entity.pdbx_description
1 polymer ?
#
loop_
_entity_poly.entity_id
_entity_poly.type
_entity_poly.pdbx_seq_one_letter_code
_entity_poly.pdbx_strand_id
1 'polypeptide(L)'
;MDLHSKDSGDVLPVVIIGNGPSGICLSYLLSGYTPYFSPEAFHPNPILHRKLQENSHLSLFEQDLEYLCEGLEGRSSNPLAVLFDSLLLPDSDVGLDCASPLLWRYEPERSMSHLVLGKGPPGGAWHAMEGPMLTLSLANWMELPGLNLKDWMREKRRNVRNDRATSADIASYYQHYVNTMGLSNNFARGTTVTSMRRVSLRPGLSGWHIQGTQRLDNGDEMPFLVQAENVVLATGTSDAPAHLGVEGESLPFVCHSFGELEKVISNRGLCRSSEPVLVVGAGLTAADAILCTHHLNVPVYHAFRRGVLDPALIFNQLPRLLYPEYHKVHQMMSQQQYQPSHSVLNLPSQHVSSPDKDHTHSSCSYPGYLSFPKHRVVSFNHNGKCVLEAESGHQVVLQVSLALVLIGSQPNLSFLPEEGRQLGLEPGQPISCRRNPIKVEPYTYESVREEGLYALGPLVGENFVRFLKGGALGAACNLLQKRGREEGKKQ
;
A
#
# COMPACT_ATOMS: atom_id res chain seq x y z
N MET A 1 22.48 -8.77 2.23
CA MET A 1 23.41 -8.49 3.33
C MET A 1 23.10 -9.46 4.46
N ASP A 2 24.14 -10.08 5.02
CA ASP A 2 24.06 -10.98 6.16
C ASP A 2 24.31 -10.18 7.45
N LEU A 3 23.36 -10.23 8.40
CA LEU A 3 23.43 -9.47 9.65
C LEU A 3 24.28 -10.14 10.73
N HIS A 4 24.59 -11.43 10.58
CA HIS A 4 25.40 -12.18 11.56
C HIS A 4 26.88 -11.83 11.50
N SER A 5 27.34 -11.25 10.39
CA SER A 5 28.74 -10.85 10.22
C SER A 5 29.05 -9.45 10.76
N LYS A 6 28.04 -8.70 11.22
CA LYS A 6 28.25 -7.40 11.86
C LYS A 6 28.48 -7.59 13.35
N ASP A 7 29.55 -6.99 13.86
CA ASP A 7 29.77 -6.88 15.30
C ASP A 7 28.55 -6.27 15.98
N SER A 8 28.02 -6.98 16.98
CA SER A 8 26.81 -6.59 17.74
C SER A 8 26.95 -5.29 18.54
N GLY A 9 28.05 -4.55 18.36
CA GLY A 9 28.36 -3.30 19.08
C GLY A 9 28.23 -2.02 18.26
N ASP A 10 28.11 -2.10 16.93
CA ASP A 10 28.05 -0.92 16.09
C ASP A 10 26.63 -0.32 16.10
N VAL A 11 26.53 0.93 16.56
CA VAL A 11 25.28 1.70 16.53
C VAL A 11 25.12 2.33 15.14
N LEU A 12 24.06 1.98 14.44
CA LEU A 12 23.73 2.58 13.14
C LEU A 12 23.02 3.93 13.33
N PRO A 13 23.32 4.94 12.52
CA PRO A 13 22.58 6.19 12.53
C PRO A 13 21.07 5.97 12.25
N VAL A 14 20.74 5.11 11.30
CA VAL A 14 19.37 4.87 10.88
C VAL A 14 19.12 3.39 10.55
N VAL A 15 17.99 2.85 11.05
CA VAL A 15 17.44 1.57 10.59
C VAL A 15 16.03 1.81 10.04
N ILE A 16 15.79 1.35 8.82
CA ILE A 16 14.50 1.42 8.13
C ILE A 16 13.85 0.04 8.19
N ILE A 17 12.68 -0.07 8.80
CA ILE A 17 11.92 -1.32 8.88
C ILE A 17 10.86 -1.31 7.79
N GLY A 18 11.07 -2.09 6.73
CA GLY A 18 10.24 -2.16 5.54
C GLY A 18 10.98 -1.73 4.28
N ASN A 19 11.01 -2.62 3.29
CA ASN A 19 11.69 -2.44 2.01
C ASN A 19 10.72 -2.22 0.83
N GLY A 20 9.52 -1.69 1.12
CA GLY A 20 8.58 -1.18 0.14
C GLY A 20 9.02 0.16 -0.44
N PRO A 21 8.22 0.78 -1.33
CA PRO A 21 8.60 2.02 -2.02
C PRO A 21 8.96 3.18 -1.08
N SER A 22 8.35 3.29 0.11
CA SER A 22 8.72 4.31 1.12
C SER A 22 10.15 4.11 1.62
N GLY A 23 10.49 2.88 2.03
CA GLY A 23 11.84 2.54 2.52
C GLY A 23 12.90 2.65 1.43
N ILE A 24 12.57 2.25 0.19
CA ILE A 24 13.47 2.38 -0.96
C ILE A 24 13.73 3.85 -1.27
N CYS A 25 12.69 4.69 -1.31
CA CYS A 25 12.84 6.12 -1.59
C CYS A 25 13.70 6.81 -0.51
N LEU A 26 13.47 6.50 0.77
CA LEU A 26 14.31 7.04 1.84
C LEU A 26 15.75 6.56 1.75
N SER A 27 15.98 5.27 1.45
CA SER A 27 17.34 4.73 1.26
C SER A 27 18.07 5.44 0.12
N TYR A 28 17.38 5.76 -0.98
CA TYR A 28 17.93 6.53 -2.09
C TYR A 28 18.42 7.92 -1.63
N LEU A 29 17.59 8.65 -0.90
CA LEU A 29 17.94 9.98 -0.40
C LEU A 29 19.09 9.93 0.62
N LEU A 30 19.09 8.96 1.54
CA LEU A 30 20.16 8.77 2.52
C LEU A 30 21.47 8.23 1.91
N SER A 31 21.44 7.73 0.68
CA SER A 31 22.64 7.26 -0.04
C SER A 31 23.38 8.38 -0.77
N GLY A 32 23.01 9.64 -0.59
CA GLY A 32 23.69 10.80 -1.16
C GLY A 32 23.10 11.29 -2.48
N TYR A 33 21.90 10.82 -2.88
CA TYR A 33 21.19 11.39 -4.01
C TYR A 33 20.43 12.64 -3.59
N THR A 34 20.95 13.79 -4.00
CA THR A 34 20.51 15.10 -3.52
C THR A 34 19.72 15.84 -4.61
N PRO A 35 18.48 16.28 -4.31
CA PRO A 35 17.65 17.03 -5.26
C PRO A 35 17.95 18.52 -5.21
N TYR A 36 18.17 19.12 -6.40
CA TYR A 36 18.31 20.55 -6.61
C TYR A 36 17.24 21.05 -7.58
N PHE A 37 16.82 22.30 -7.43
CA PHE A 37 16.04 22.94 -8.46
C PHE A 37 16.95 23.28 -9.64
N SER A 38 16.58 22.84 -10.86
CA SER A 38 17.36 23.14 -12.07
C SER A 38 17.19 24.60 -12.43
N PRO A 39 18.28 25.38 -12.62
CA PRO A 39 18.20 26.80 -12.98
C PRO A 39 17.47 27.08 -14.30
N GLU A 40 17.50 26.10 -15.22
CA GLU A 40 16.89 26.18 -16.55
C GLU A 40 15.44 25.68 -16.57
N ALA A 41 15.00 25.04 -15.49
CA ALA A 41 13.66 24.46 -15.43
C ALA A 41 12.61 25.48 -15.03
N PHE A 42 11.40 25.25 -15.50
CA PHE A 42 10.22 26.02 -15.12
C PHE A 42 9.25 25.12 -14.33
N HIS A 43 8.72 25.65 -13.22
CA HIS A 43 7.63 24.99 -12.49
C HIS A 43 6.30 25.68 -12.85
N PRO A 44 5.22 24.91 -13.21
CA PRO A 44 3.93 25.50 -13.63
C PRO A 44 3.28 26.41 -12.60
N ASN A 45 3.44 26.10 -11.30
CA ASN A 45 2.99 26.97 -10.23
C ASN A 45 3.97 28.15 -10.07
N PRO A 46 3.58 29.40 -10.40
CA PRO A 46 4.49 30.56 -10.41
C PRO A 46 4.97 30.97 -9.03
N ILE A 47 4.17 30.69 -7.98
CA ILE A 47 4.55 31.01 -6.59
C ILE A 47 5.66 30.06 -6.14
N LEU A 48 5.47 28.75 -6.34
CA LEU A 48 6.49 27.76 -6.00
C LEU A 48 7.76 27.97 -6.84
N HIS A 49 7.62 28.26 -8.16
CA HIS A 49 8.75 28.55 -9.02
C HIS A 49 9.61 29.69 -8.46
N ARG A 50 9.00 30.81 -8.08
CA ARG A 50 9.69 31.96 -7.48
C ARG A 50 10.41 31.58 -6.20
N LYS A 51 9.74 30.88 -5.26
CA LYS A 51 10.34 30.40 -4.01
C LYS A 51 11.57 29.52 -4.24
N LEU A 52 11.49 28.60 -5.21
CA LEU A 52 12.61 27.74 -5.60
C LEU A 52 13.78 28.52 -6.21
N GLN A 53 13.49 29.57 -6.97
CA GLN A 53 14.54 30.43 -7.56
C GLN A 53 15.31 31.25 -6.51
N GLU A 54 14.65 31.65 -5.43
CA GLU A 54 15.27 32.47 -4.36
C GLU A 54 16.51 31.77 -3.77
N ASN A 55 16.49 30.45 -3.64
CA ASN A 55 17.55 29.62 -3.08
C ASN A 55 17.96 28.47 -4.00
N SER A 56 17.98 28.70 -5.31
CA SER A 56 18.28 27.66 -6.32
C SER A 56 19.69 27.05 -6.21
N HIS A 57 20.61 27.70 -5.51
CA HIS A 57 21.97 27.21 -5.23
C HIS A 57 21.98 26.15 -4.09
N LEU A 58 20.92 26.10 -3.25
CA LEU A 58 20.78 25.14 -2.17
C LEU A 58 20.03 23.90 -2.64
N SER A 59 20.41 22.74 -2.10
CA SER A 59 19.61 21.53 -2.25
C SER A 59 18.28 21.65 -1.50
N LEU A 60 17.28 20.82 -1.87
CA LEU A 60 16.02 20.78 -1.11
C LEU A 60 16.23 20.38 0.35
N PHE A 61 17.32 19.66 0.67
CA PHE A 61 17.65 19.28 2.05
C PHE A 61 18.08 20.48 2.91
N GLU A 62 18.52 21.57 2.28
CA GLU A 62 19.00 22.80 2.94
C GLU A 62 17.98 23.92 2.89
N GLN A 63 16.91 23.79 2.08
CA GLN A 63 15.84 24.78 1.98
C GLN A 63 14.81 24.64 3.10
N ASP A 64 14.09 25.72 3.36
CA ASP A 64 12.94 25.72 4.26
C ASP A 64 11.73 25.06 3.56
N LEU A 65 11.48 23.78 3.89
CA LEU A 65 10.41 23.01 3.29
C LEU A 65 9.02 23.52 3.69
N GLU A 66 8.86 24.09 4.90
CA GLU A 66 7.61 24.69 5.34
C GLU A 66 7.26 25.89 4.48
N TYR A 67 8.22 26.80 4.27
CA TYR A 67 8.08 27.92 3.35
C TYR A 67 7.72 27.49 1.92
N LEU A 68 8.37 26.45 1.40
CA LEU A 68 8.06 25.93 0.07
C LEU A 68 6.64 25.37 -0.03
N CYS A 69 6.12 24.77 1.04
CA CYS A 69 4.77 24.22 1.07
C CYS A 69 3.64 25.24 1.14
N GLU A 70 3.92 26.46 1.60
CA GLU A 70 2.88 27.49 1.78
C GLU A 70 2.12 27.80 0.49
N GLY A 71 0.79 27.69 0.57
CA GLY A 71 -0.12 27.99 -0.55
C GLY A 71 -0.19 26.89 -1.61
N LEU A 72 0.41 25.72 -1.36
CA LEU A 72 0.23 24.57 -2.24
C LEU A 72 -1.04 23.80 -1.86
N GLU A 73 -1.83 23.46 -2.87
CA GLU A 73 -2.99 22.60 -2.78
C GLU A 73 -2.77 21.32 -3.59
N GLY A 74 -3.29 20.20 -3.11
CA GLY A 74 -3.14 18.91 -3.77
C GLY A 74 -4.05 17.84 -3.17
N ARG A 75 -3.90 16.60 -3.62
CA ARG A 75 -4.75 15.46 -3.21
C ARG A 75 -4.31 14.80 -1.90
N SER A 76 -3.14 15.13 -1.37
CA SER A 76 -2.71 14.69 -0.05
C SER A 76 -3.04 15.74 1.01
N SER A 77 -3.35 15.29 2.22
CA SER A 77 -3.48 16.16 3.39
C SER A 77 -2.12 16.56 3.98
N ASN A 78 -1.04 15.92 3.52
CA ASN A 78 0.30 16.19 4.00
C ASN A 78 1.02 17.20 3.10
N PRO A 79 1.51 18.33 3.62
CA PRO A 79 2.11 19.40 2.81
C PRO A 79 3.35 18.95 2.04
N LEU A 80 4.24 18.14 2.64
CA LEU A 80 5.43 17.65 1.94
C LEU A 80 5.10 16.65 0.83
N ALA A 81 4.03 15.87 0.99
CA ALA A 81 3.57 14.98 -0.07
C ALA A 81 3.09 15.80 -1.28
N VAL A 82 2.37 16.91 -1.05
CA VAL A 82 1.94 17.83 -2.11
C VAL A 82 3.14 18.51 -2.76
N LEU A 83 4.07 19.06 -1.97
CA LEU A 83 5.27 19.71 -2.50
C LEU A 83 6.09 18.75 -3.38
N PHE A 84 6.46 17.61 -2.83
CA PHE A 84 7.37 16.71 -3.55
C PHE A 84 6.71 16.07 -4.78
N ASP A 85 5.40 15.82 -4.70
CA ASP A 85 4.63 15.38 -5.86
C ASP A 85 4.61 16.44 -6.97
N SER A 86 4.36 17.70 -6.65
CA SER A 86 4.37 18.80 -7.62
C SER A 86 5.75 19.02 -8.26
N LEU A 87 6.84 18.70 -7.53
CA LEU A 87 8.20 18.77 -8.05
C LEU A 87 8.58 17.56 -8.92
N LEU A 88 8.10 16.36 -8.58
CA LEU A 88 8.40 15.14 -9.33
C LEU A 88 7.51 14.98 -10.56
N LEU A 89 6.24 15.36 -10.46
CA LEU A 89 5.19 15.16 -11.45
C LEU A 89 4.35 16.44 -11.63
N PRO A 90 4.94 17.55 -12.11
CA PRO A 90 4.20 18.80 -12.27
C PRO A 90 2.97 18.60 -13.16
N ASP A 91 1.82 19.21 -12.74
CA ASP A 91 0.53 19.19 -13.47
C ASP A 91 -0.01 17.79 -13.83
N SER A 92 0.49 16.76 -13.17
CA SER A 92 0.01 15.37 -13.40
C SER A 92 -1.49 15.20 -13.08
N ASP A 93 -2.05 16.02 -12.21
CA ASP A 93 -3.48 15.99 -11.86
C ASP A 93 -4.40 16.49 -12.98
N VAL A 94 -3.90 17.32 -13.88
CA VAL A 94 -4.61 17.78 -15.07
C VAL A 94 -4.26 16.96 -16.31
N GLY A 95 -3.52 15.86 -16.13
CA GLY A 95 -3.19 14.92 -17.21
C GLY A 95 -2.03 15.37 -18.11
N LEU A 96 -1.22 16.32 -17.65
CA LEU A 96 -0.01 16.74 -18.35
C LEU A 96 1.17 15.88 -17.90
N ASP A 97 2.06 15.58 -18.85
CA ASP A 97 3.31 14.84 -18.63
C ASP A 97 4.47 15.84 -18.69
N CYS A 98 4.54 16.71 -17.69
CA CYS A 98 5.59 17.71 -17.60
C CYS A 98 6.85 17.11 -16.97
N ALA A 99 8.01 17.51 -17.49
CA ALA A 99 9.29 17.10 -16.93
C ALA A 99 9.48 17.66 -15.51
N SER A 100 10.04 16.87 -14.63
CA SER A 100 10.41 17.32 -13.29
C SER A 100 11.44 18.45 -13.35
N PRO A 101 11.27 19.55 -12.63
CA PRO A 101 12.25 20.62 -12.51
C PRO A 101 13.44 20.25 -11.61
N LEU A 102 13.49 19.04 -11.09
CA LEU A 102 14.56 18.60 -10.20
C LEU A 102 15.74 18.03 -10.95
N LEU A 103 16.94 18.48 -10.57
CA LEU A 103 18.22 17.92 -10.94
C LEU A 103 18.77 17.07 -9.80
N TRP A 104 19.00 15.79 -10.05
CA TRP A 104 19.56 14.86 -9.07
C TRP A 104 21.08 14.83 -9.17
N ARG A 105 21.77 15.05 -8.05
CA ARG A 105 23.22 14.92 -7.95
C ARG A 105 23.56 13.79 -6.98
N TYR A 106 24.57 13.00 -7.34
CA TYR A 106 25.10 11.99 -6.43
C TYR A 106 26.28 12.60 -5.65
N GLU A 107 26.07 12.80 -4.34
CA GLU A 107 26.99 13.44 -3.40
C GLU A 107 27.27 12.46 -2.26
N PRO A 108 28.22 11.52 -2.44
CA PRO A 108 28.47 10.47 -1.44
C PRO A 108 28.89 11.01 -0.07
N GLU A 109 29.48 12.20 0.02
CA GLU A 109 29.81 12.89 1.25
C GLU A 109 28.60 13.27 2.09
N ARG A 110 27.42 13.40 1.47
CA ARG A 110 26.13 13.63 2.15
C ARG A 110 25.46 12.33 2.56
N SER A 111 26.02 11.18 2.18
CA SER A 111 25.40 9.90 2.51
C SER A 111 25.37 9.66 4.02
N MET A 112 24.30 9.04 4.50
CA MET A 112 24.14 8.59 5.88
C MET A 112 24.09 7.07 5.92
N SER A 113 24.93 6.46 6.77
CA SER A 113 24.90 5.00 6.95
C SER A 113 23.55 4.55 7.48
N HIS A 114 22.94 3.60 6.80
CA HIS A 114 21.62 3.07 7.16
C HIS A 114 21.47 1.61 6.75
N LEU A 115 20.48 0.95 7.35
CA LEU A 115 20.13 -0.44 7.06
C LEU A 115 18.63 -0.54 6.80
N VAL A 116 18.26 -1.21 5.73
CA VAL A 116 16.85 -1.48 5.37
C VAL A 116 16.55 -2.96 5.62
N LEU A 117 15.60 -3.22 6.53
CA LEU A 117 15.15 -4.56 6.88
C LEU A 117 13.88 -4.90 6.09
N GLY A 118 13.84 -6.06 5.43
CA GLY A 118 12.69 -6.49 4.65
C GLY A 118 12.48 -8.00 4.65
N LYS A 119 11.22 -8.44 4.78
CA LYS A 119 10.84 -9.86 4.80
C LYS A 119 11.14 -10.57 3.48
N GLY A 120 10.98 -9.87 2.37
CA GLY A 120 11.18 -10.36 1.01
C GLY A 120 12.13 -9.50 0.19
N PRO A 121 12.12 -9.65 -1.14
CA PRO A 121 12.87 -8.78 -2.05
C PRO A 121 12.42 -7.31 -1.95
N PRO A 122 13.28 -6.32 -2.35
CA PRO A 122 12.88 -4.93 -2.42
C PRO A 122 11.63 -4.72 -3.29
N GLY A 123 10.66 -3.98 -2.75
CA GLY A 123 9.33 -3.78 -3.34
C GLY A 123 8.20 -4.11 -2.37
N GLY A 124 8.51 -4.85 -1.28
CA GLY A 124 7.56 -5.12 -0.20
C GLY A 124 6.30 -5.83 -0.67
N ALA A 125 5.13 -5.29 -0.34
CA ALA A 125 3.82 -5.87 -0.64
C ALA A 125 3.55 -6.12 -2.14
N TRP A 126 4.25 -5.45 -3.04
CA TRP A 126 4.09 -5.65 -4.49
C TRP A 126 4.49 -7.06 -4.95
N HIS A 127 5.39 -7.74 -4.21
CA HIS A 127 5.74 -9.15 -4.45
C HIS A 127 4.69 -10.14 -3.96
N ALA A 128 3.82 -9.72 -3.05
CA ALA A 128 2.75 -10.56 -2.50
C ALA A 128 1.42 -10.41 -3.26
N MET A 129 1.30 -9.44 -4.17
CA MET A 129 0.12 -9.25 -5.01
C MET A 129 0.13 -10.27 -6.15
N GLU A 130 -0.77 -11.23 -6.10
CA GLU A 130 -0.89 -12.32 -7.08
C GLU A 130 -1.81 -11.93 -8.25
N GLY A 131 -1.60 -12.58 -9.40
CA GLY A 131 -2.45 -12.49 -10.58
C GLY A 131 -2.14 -11.32 -11.52
N PRO A 132 -2.94 -11.16 -12.59
CA PRO A 132 -2.75 -10.15 -13.64
C PRO A 132 -3.33 -8.79 -13.27
N MET A 133 -3.43 -8.47 -11.97
CA MET A 133 -3.99 -7.21 -11.49
C MET A 133 -3.20 -6.02 -12.02
N LEU A 134 -3.93 -5.02 -12.55
CA LEU A 134 -3.36 -3.74 -12.94
C LEU A 134 -3.34 -2.78 -11.75
N THR A 135 -2.33 -1.93 -11.68
CA THR A 135 -2.27 -0.86 -10.68
C THR A 135 -3.49 0.05 -10.76
N LEU A 136 -3.95 0.56 -9.63
CA LEU A 136 -4.96 1.60 -9.60
C LEU A 136 -4.38 2.94 -10.07
N SER A 137 -3.15 3.24 -9.66
CA SER A 137 -2.41 4.41 -10.12
C SER A 137 -1.87 4.22 -11.53
N LEU A 138 -1.68 5.32 -12.25
CA LEU A 138 -0.93 5.31 -13.50
C LEU A 138 0.49 4.83 -13.28
N ALA A 139 1.11 4.26 -14.30
CA ALA A 139 2.44 3.67 -14.18
C ALA A 139 3.51 4.69 -13.75
N ASN A 140 3.49 5.90 -14.32
CA ASN A 140 4.41 6.97 -13.95
C ASN A 140 4.25 7.46 -12.49
N TRP A 141 3.08 7.25 -11.87
CA TRP A 141 2.86 7.57 -10.45
C TRP A 141 3.50 6.55 -9.51
N MET A 142 3.90 5.40 -10.04
CA MET A 142 4.55 4.32 -9.30
C MET A 142 6.07 4.43 -9.29
N GLU A 143 6.64 5.31 -10.12
CA GLU A 143 8.09 5.47 -10.22
C GLU A 143 8.72 6.16 -9.00
N LEU A 144 10.00 5.85 -8.79
CA LEU A 144 10.84 6.48 -7.78
C LEU A 144 11.83 7.45 -8.44
N PRO A 145 12.36 8.43 -7.70
CA PRO A 145 13.27 9.44 -8.24
C PRO A 145 14.50 8.83 -8.93
N GLY A 146 14.90 9.39 -10.08
CA GLY A 146 16.13 9.02 -10.78
C GLY A 146 16.03 7.84 -11.74
N LEU A 147 14.92 7.09 -11.79
CA LEU A 147 14.68 6.03 -12.77
C LEU A 147 13.24 6.04 -13.24
N ASN A 148 13.05 6.38 -14.50
CA ASN A 148 11.72 6.46 -15.11
C ASN A 148 11.16 5.04 -15.38
N LEU A 149 9.96 4.77 -14.89
CA LEU A 149 9.31 3.46 -15.07
C LEU A 149 8.96 3.18 -16.52
N LYS A 150 8.52 4.19 -17.26
CA LYS A 150 8.13 4.06 -18.68
C LYS A 150 9.32 3.67 -19.55
N ASP A 151 10.48 4.26 -19.31
CA ASP A 151 11.71 3.94 -20.04
C ASP A 151 12.20 2.53 -19.68
N TRP A 152 12.20 2.16 -18.40
CA TRP A 152 12.51 0.80 -17.98
C TRP A 152 11.57 -0.25 -18.59
N MET A 153 10.26 0.03 -18.68
CA MET A 153 9.30 -0.87 -19.33
C MET A 153 9.54 -1.00 -20.83
N ARG A 154 9.93 0.07 -21.52
CA ARG A 154 10.30 0.03 -22.96
C ARG A 154 11.52 -0.85 -23.19
N GLU A 155 12.56 -0.74 -22.37
CA GLU A 155 13.75 -1.60 -22.43
C GLU A 155 13.39 -3.08 -22.30
N LYS A 156 12.40 -3.41 -21.45
CA LYS A 156 11.90 -4.78 -21.27
C LYS A 156 10.89 -5.21 -22.34
N ARG A 157 10.62 -4.38 -23.37
CA ARG A 157 9.61 -4.62 -24.42
C ARG A 157 8.22 -4.95 -23.88
N ARG A 158 7.85 -4.38 -22.75
CA ARG A 158 6.55 -4.55 -22.13
C ARG A 158 5.62 -3.41 -22.54
N ASN A 159 4.39 -3.76 -22.92
CA ASN A 159 3.37 -2.77 -23.24
C ASN A 159 2.58 -2.38 -21.99
N VAL A 160 2.48 -1.09 -21.73
CA VAL A 160 1.59 -0.54 -20.70
C VAL A 160 0.18 -0.46 -21.29
N ARG A 161 -0.76 -1.21 -20.76
CA ARG A 161 -2.16 -1.08 -21.14
C ARG A 161 -2.78 0.11 -20.40
N ASN A 162 -3.29 1.08 -21.15
CA ASN A 162 -3.95 2.26 -20.58
C ASN A 162 -3.10 3.00 -19.53
N ASP A 163 -1.79 3.08 -19.74
CA ASP A 163 -0.83 3.68 -18.79
C ASP A 163 -0.83 3.06 -17.37
N ARG A 164 -1.37 1.86 -17.21
CA ARG A 164 -1.36 1.08 -15.96
C ARG A 164 -0.41 -0.12 -16.09
N ALA A 165 0.30 -0.43 -15.03
CA ALA A 165 1.25 -1.55 -14.96
C ALA A 165 0.65 -2.73 -14.17
N THR A 166 1.21 -3.94 -14.36
CA THR A 166 0.88 -5.07 -13.50
C THR A 166 1.62 -4.99 -12.16
N SER A 167 1.11 -5.65 -11.11
CA SER A 167 1.81 -5.76 -9.83
C SER A 167 3.20 -6.38 -9.98
N ALA A 168 3.34 -7.38 -10.85
CA ALA A 168 4.61 -8.02 -11.16
C ALA A 168 5.62 -7.08 -11.84
N ASP A 169 5.14 -6.18 -12.72
CA ASP A 169 6.01 -5.16 -13.33
C ASP A 169 6.54 -4.19 -12.28
N ILE A 170 5.67 -3.74 -11.38
CA ILE A 170 6.05 -2.82 -10.30
C ILE A 170 7.02 -3.48 -9.33
N ALA A 171 6.77 -4.73 -8.91
CA ALA A 171 7.69 -5.49 -8.05
C ALA A 171 9.08 -5.63 -8.71
N SER A 172 9.11 -5.99 -10.00
CA SER A 172 10.36 -6.13 -10.78
C SER A 172 11.07 -4.78 -10.94
N TYR A 173 10.33 -3.69 -11.14
CA TYR A 173 10.89 -2.34 -11.22
C TYR A 173 11.56 -1.93 -9.91
N TYR A 174 10.93 -2.14 -8.75
CA TYR A 174 11.55 -1.78 -7.47
C TYR A 174 12.80 -2.59 -7.15
N GLN A 175 12.79 -3.89 -7.48
CA GLN A 175 13.99 -4.70 -7.33
C GLN A 175 15.12 -4.24 -8.25
N HIS A 176 14.80 -3.90 -9.51
CA HIS A 176 15.75 -3.35 -10.46
C HIS A 176 16.27 -1.98 -10.00
N TYR A 177 15.39 -1.12 -9.49
CA TYR A 177 15.74 0.20 -8.97
C TYR A 177 16.82 0.14 -7.90
N VAL A 178 16.64 -0.73 -6.89
CA VAL A 178 17.61 -0.91 -5.80
C VAL A 178 18.99 -1.33 -6.32
N ASN A 179 19.03 -2.19 -7.33
CA ASN A 179 20.27 -2.63 -7.95
C ASN A 179 20.93 -1.52 -8.78
N THR A 180 20.16 -0.87 -9.63
CA THR A 180 20.64 0.16 -10.56
C THR A 180 21.14 1.40 -9.84
N MET A 181 20.46 1.81 -8.75
CA MET A 181 20.87 2.94 -7.93
C MET A 181 21.98 2.58 -6.91
N GLY A 182 22.55 1.38 -6.97
CA GLY A 182 23.66 0.98 -6.10
C GLY A 182 23.27 0.82 -4.61
N LEU A 183 21.99 0.64 -4.29
CA LEU A 183 21.48 0.61 -2.91
C LEU A 183 21.56 -0.77 -2.26
N SER A 184 21.88 -1.81 -3.01
CA SER A 184 21.77 -3.23 -2.60
C SER A 184 22.51 -3.55 -1.28
N ASN A 185 23.62 -2.86 -1.01
CA ASN A 185 24.41 -3.06 0.19
C ASN A 185 23.72 -2.56 1.47
N ASN A 186 22.72 -1.72 1.35
CA ASN A 186 21.93 -1.23 2.49
C ASN A 186 20.78 -2.16 2.85
N PHE A 187 20.47 -3.16 2.01
CA PHE A 187 19.28 -4.00 2.15
C PHE A 187 19.61 -5.38 2.72
N ALA A 188 18.99 -5.72 3.86
CA ALA A 188 18.98 -7.07 4.41
C ALA A 188 17.65 -7.75 4.10
N ARG A 189 17.70 -8.78 3.22
CA ARG A 189 16.53 -9.59 2.82
C ARG A 189 16.24 -10.68 3.83
N GLY A 190 15.01 -11.19 3.82
CA GLY A 190 14.60 -12.30 4.66
C GLY A 190 14.51 -11.94 6.14
N THR A 191 14.47 -10.64 6.49
CA THR A 191 14.48 -10.18 7.88
C THR A 191 13.06 -9.96 8.40
N THR A 192 12.77 -10.58 9.54
CA THR A 192 11.52 -10.37 10.29
C THR A 192 11.86 -9.77 11.64
N VAL A 193 11.46 -8.52 11.86
CA VAL A 193 11.61 -7.86 13.16
C VAL A 193 10.55 -8.40 14.12
N THR A 194 10.97 -8.85 15.30
CA THR A 194 10.09 -9.45 16.33
C THR A 194 9.98 -8.59 17.58
N SER A 195 10.95 -7.70 17.82
CA SER A 195 10.94 -6.78 18.96
C SER A 195 11.71 -5.51 18.65
N MET A 196 11.19 -4.38 19.08
CA MET A 196 11.86 -3.09 19.05
C MET A 196 11.63 -2.38 20.38
N ARG A 197 12.72 -1.94 21.03
CA ARG A 197 12.65 -1.29 22.34
C ARG A 197 13.61 -0.11 22.44
N ARG A 198 13.19 0.93 23.15
CA ARG A 198 14.07 2.05 23.49
C ARG A 198 15.10 1.63 24.53
N VAL A 199 16.33 2.05 24.34
CA VAL A 199 17.46 1.74 25.22
C VAL A 199 18.43 2.92 25.34
N SER A 200 19.26 2.93 26.39
CA SER A 200 20.42 3.79 26.44
C SER A 200 21.57 3.11 25.69
N LEU A 201 22.01 3.70 24.59
CA LEU A 201 23.12 3.18 23.78
C LEU A 201 24.49 3.51 24.41
N ARG A 202 24.59 4.75 24.91
CA ARG A 202 25.76 5.31 25.62
C ARG A 202 25.26 6.34 26.63
N PRO A 203 26.07 6.76 27.63
CA PRO A 203 25.71 7.87 28.51
C PRO A 203 25.31 9.11 27.72
N GLY A 204 24.05 9.56 27.88
CA GLY A 204 23.47 10.71 27.18
C GLY A 204 22.94 10.44 25.76
N LEU A 205 23.06 9.22 25.23
CA LEU A 205 22.53 8.85 23.92
C LEU A 205 21.47 7.73 24.07
N SER A 206 20.23 8.07 23.82
CA SER A 206 19.13 7.11 23.71
C SER A 206 18.99 6.61 22.26
N GLY A 207 18.54 5.39 22.08
CA GLY A 207 18.26 4.83 20.77
C GLY A 207 17.44 3.56 20.88
N TRP A 208 17.61 2.65 19.96
CA TRP A 208 16.76 1.51 19.75
C TRP A 208 17.52 0.19 19.67
N HIS A 209 17.03 -0.84 20.35
CA HIS A 209 17.34 -2.23 20.10
C HIS A 209 16.29 -2.85 19.20
N ILE A 210 16.72 -3.42 18.08
CA ILE A 210 15.88 -4.05 17.07
C ILE A 210 16.32 -5.52 16.99
N GLN A 211 15.41 -6.41 17.32
CA GLN A 211 15.64 -7.86 17.32
C GLN A 211 14.72 -8.54 16.31
N GLY A 212 15.21 -9.63 15.76
CA GLY A 212 14.43 -10.41 14.81
C GLY A 212 15.13 -11.67 14.34
N THR A 213 14.62 -12.25 13.27
CA THR A 213 15.22 -13.39 12.57
C THR A 213 15.53 -13.02 11.13
N GLN A 214 16.64 -13.54 10.61
CA GLN A 214 16.98 -13.47 9.19
C GLN A 214 16.98 -14.87 8.62
N ARG A 215 16.19 -15.06 7.55
CA ARG A 215 16.21 -16.28 6.75
C ARG A 215 17.33 -16.20 5.74
N LEU A 216 18.26 -17.14 5.84
CA LEU A 216 19.40 -17.26 4.94
C LEU A 216 19.02 -18.00 3.65
N ASP A 217 19.86 -17.91 2.61
CA ASP A 217 19.64 -18.57 1.31
C ASP A 217 19.59 -20.11 1.41
N ASN A 218 20.20 -20.70 2.44
CA ASN A 218 20.11 -22.14 2.76
C ASN A 218 18.80 -22.54 3.46
N GLY A 219 17.94 -21.59 3.81
CA GLY A 219 16.66 -21.79 4.48
C GLY A 219 16.72 -21.72 6.01
N ASP A 220 17.91 -21.61 6.61
CA ASP A 220 18.06 -21.46 8.05
C ASP A 220 17.56 -20.08 8.53
N GLU A 221 17.00 -20.05 9.73
CA GLU A 221 16.63 -18.81 10.41
C GLU A 221 17.62 -18.50 11.53
N MET A 222 18.25 -17.35 11.43
CA MET A 222 19.24 -16.89 12.40
C MET A 222 18.76 -15.64 13.12
N PRO A 223 18.89 -15.57 14.46
CA PRO A 223 18.52 -14.37 15.20
C PRO A 223 19.50 -13.24 14.90
N PHE A 224 19.01 -12.00 14.91
CA PHE A 224 19.85 -10.81 14.84
C PHE A 224 19.48 -9.79 15.91
N LEU A 225 20.46 -8.96 16.27
CA LEU A 225 20.28 -7.77 17.10
C LEU A 225 21.02 -6.60 16.43
N VAL A 226 20.30 -5.51 16.20
CA VAL A 226 20.84 -4.28 15.65
C VAL A 226 20.51 -3.12 16.60
N GLN A 227 21.48 -2.21 16.77
CA GLN A 227 21.30 -0.97 17.53
C GLN A 227 21.25 0.21 16.58
N ALA A 228 20.34 1.15 16.83
CA ALA A 228 20.18 2.35 16.00
C ALA A 228 19.87 3.59 16.84
N GLU A 229 20.39 4.74 16.39
CA GLU A 229 20.01 6.04 16.95
C GLU A 229 18.57 6.40 16.54
N ASN A 230 18.24 6.20 15.26
CA ASN A 230 16.94 6.49 14.69
C ASN A 230 16.35 5.26 14.00
N VAL A 231 15.02 5.11 14.09
CA VAL A 231 14.28 4.07 13.40
C VAL A 231 13.17 4.68 12.54
N VAL A 232 13.03 4.17 11.33
CA VAL A 232 11.97 4.58 10.41
C VAL A 232 11.05 3.39 10.13
N LEU A 233 9.79 3.52 10.51
CA LEU A 233 8.75 2.54 10.23
C LEU A 233 8.20 2.76 8.82
N ALA A 234 8.50 1.83 7.90
CA ALA A 234 8.04 1.82 6.52
C ALA A 234 7.37 0.49 6.15
N THR A 235 6.74 -0.17 7.15
CA THR A 235 6.20 -1.53 7.04
C THR A 235 4.92 -1.62 6.22
N GLY A 236 4.27 -0.50 5.93
CA GLY A 236 2.99 -0.49 5.21
C GLY A 236 1.84 -1.07 6.05
N THR A 237 0.78 -1.51 5.37
CA THR A 237 -0.45 -2.01 5.99
C THR A 237 -0.96 -3.31 5.39
N SER A 238 -0.11 -4.04 4.64
CA SER A 238 -0.54 -5.23 3.89
C SER A 238 -0.15 -6.55 4.57
N ASP A 239 0.43 -6.50 5.76
CA ASP A 239 0.98 -7.69 6.43
C ASP A 239 -0.07 -8.65 6.98
N ALA A 240 -1.19 -8.14 7.44
CA ALA A 240 -2.25 -8.94 8.03
C ALA A 240 -3.60 -8.61 7.40
N PRO A 241 -4.42 -9.60 7.04
CA PRO A 241 -5.79 -9.35 6.61
C PRO A 241 -6.61 -8.78 7.77
N ALA A 242 -7.58 -7.95 7.43
CA ALA A 242 -8.57 -7.50 8.41
C ALA A 242 -9.61 -8.61 8.65
N HIS A 243 -9.98 -8.78 9.91
CA HIS A 243 -10.96 -9.78 10.35
C HIS A 243 -12.31 -9.14 10.69
N LEU A 244 -13.37 -9.92 10.51
CA LEU A 244 -14.73 -9.54 10.91
C LEU A 244 -14.92 -9.61 12.42
N GLY A 245 -14.20 -10.53 13.09
CA GLY A 245 -14.33 -10.82 14.51
C GLY A 245 -15.63 -11.54 14.86
N VAL A 246 -16.14 -12.37 13.92
CA VAL A 246 -17.39 -13.12 14.09
C VAL A 246 -17.13 -14.58 14.38
N GLU A 247 -18.12 -15.26 14.98
CA GLU A 247 -18.06 -16.69 15.24
C GLU A 247 -17.88 -17.48 13.95
N GLY A 248 -16.96 -18.47 13.98
CA GLY A 248 -16.67 -19.36 12.86
C GLY A 248 -15.77 -18.77 11.78
N GLU A 249 -15.21 -17.54 11.94
CA GLU A 249 -14.33 -16.94 10.94
C GLU A 249 -13.03 -17.72 10.71
N SER A 250 -12.61 -18.56 11.67
CA SER A 250 -11.43 -19.43 11.56
C SER A 250 -11.71 -20.80 10.92
N LEU A 251 -12.92 -21.04 10.43
CA LEU A 251 -13.28 -22.32 9.80
C LEU A 251 -12.53 -22.52 8.46
N PRO A 252 -12.20 -23.77 8.08
CA PRO A 252 -11.35 -24.09 6.92
C PRO A 252 -11.89 -23.64 5.56
N PHE A 253 -13.16 -23.25 5.47
CA PHE A 253 -13.75 -22.72 4.22
C PHE A 253 -13.78 -21.19 4.19
N VAL A 254 -13.28 -20.51 5.24
CA VAL A 254 -13.18 -19.05 5.31
C VAL A 254 -11.73 -18.65 5.02
N CYS A 255 -11.52 -17.84 4.01
CA CYS A 255 -10.22 -17.36 3.54
C CYS A 255 -10.19 -15.84 3.54
N HIS A 256 -8.99 -15.26 3.71
CA HIS A 256 -8.78 -13.81 3.79
C HIS A 256 -7.87 -13.27 2.68
N SER A 257 -7.45 -14.11 1.74
CA SER A 257 -6.55 -13.80 0.65
C SER A 257 -7.18 -14.13 -0.71
N PHE A 258 -6.98 -13.26 -1.69
CA PHE A 258 -7.39 -13.51 -3.07
C PHE A 258 -6.60 -14.67 -3.70
N GLY A 259 -5.29 -14.80 -3.38
CA GLY A 259 -4.46 -15.88 -3.91
C GLY A 259 -4.89 -17.28 -3.49
N GLU A 260 -5.63 -17.41 -2.39
CA GLU A 260 -6.24 -18.68 -2.00
C GLU A 260 -7.42 -19.07 -2.88
N LEU A 261 -8.14 -18.11 -3.47
CA LEU A 261 -9.31 -18.36 -4.31
C LEU A 261 -8.97 -19.23 -5.52
N GLU A 262 -7.96 -18.85 -6.31
CA GLU A 262 -7.57 -19.61 -7.51
C GLU A 262 -7.13 -21.03 -7.17
N LYS A 263 -6.36 -21.18 -6.08
CA LYS A 263 -5.92 -22.50 -5.58
C LYS A 263 -7.10 -23.35 -5.14
N VAL A 264 -8.04 -22.77 -4.40
CA VAL A 264 -9.22 -23.51 -3.91
C VAL A 264 -10.14 -23.89 -5.05
N ILE A 265 -10.42 -22.99 -6.00
CA ILE A 265 -11.23 -23.29 -7.18
C ILE A 265 -10.64 -24.47 -7.96
N SER A 266 -9.33 -24.42 -8.24
CA SER A 266 -8.63 -25.46 -8.99
C SER A 266 -8.60 -26.79 -8.23
N ASN A 267 -8.24 -26.78 -6.95
CA ASN A 267 -8.08 -27.98 -6.14
C ASN A 267 -9.41 -28.65 -5.78
N ARG A 268 -10.48 -27.87 -5.57
CA ARG A 268 -11.81 -28.39 -5.24
C ARG A 268 -12.69 -28.64 -6.47
N GLY A 269 -12.24 -28.25 -7.67
CA GLY A 269 -13.02 -28.40 -8.89
C GLY A 269 -14.32 -27.61 -8.88
N LEU A 270 -14.33 -26.41 -8.27
CA LEU A 270 -15.53 -25.57 -8.23
C LEU A 270 -15.95 -25.16 -9.64
N CYS A 271 -17.22 -25.29 -9.93
CA CYS A 271 -17.80 -25.05 -11.25
C CYS A 271 -19.21 -24.42 -11.13
N ARG A 272 -19.88 -24.25 -12.25
CA ARG A 272 -21.22 -23.63 -12.34
C ARG A 272 -22.28 -24.34 -11.46
N SER A 273 -22.12 -25.62 -11.20
CA SER A 273 -23.07 -26.42 -10.38
C SER A 273 -22.67 -26.48 -8.91
N SER A 274 -21.57 -25.87 -8.51
CA SER A 274 -21.13 -25.81 -7.12
C SER A 274 -22.00 -24.84 -6.33
N GLU A 275 -22.03 -25.02 -4.99
CA GLU A 275 -22.54 -24.00 -4.09
C GLU A 275 -21.77 -22.68 -4.29
N PRO A 276 -22.42 -21.52 -4.21
CA PRO A 276 -21.79 -20.23 -4.45
C PRO A 276 -20.58 -19.96 -3.55
N VAL A 277 -19.62 -19.21 -4.08
CA VAL A 277 -18.56 -18.57 -3.29
C VAL A 277 -19.14 -17.30 -2.68
N LEU A 278 -18.99 -17.11 -1.39
CA LEU A 278 -19.33 -15.84 -0.72
C LEU A 278 -18.13 -14.90 -0.77
N VAL A 279 -18.29 -13.73 -1.38
CA VAL A 279 -17.33 -12.64 -1.32
C VAL A 279 -17.83 -11.58 -0.36
N VAL A 280 -17.07 -11.28 0.69
CA VAL A 280 -17.39 -10.27 1.70
C VAL A 280 -16.48 -9.06 1.53
N GLY A 281 -17.07 -7.89 1.29
CA GLY A 281 -16.35 -6.63 1.10
C GLY A 281 -16.71 -5.96 -0.23
N ALA A 282 -16.43 -4.65 -0.33
CA ALA A 282 -16.70 -3.86 -1.54
C ALA A 282 -15.48 -3.01 -1.92
N GLY A 283 -14.29 -3.56 -1.75
CA GLY A 283 -13.03 -3.02 -2.24
C GLY A 283 -12.64 -3.62 -3.59
N LEU A 284 -11.50 -3.19 -4.13
CA LEU A 284 -11.00 -3.64 -5.43
C LEU A 284 -10.64 -5.13 -5.42
N THR A 285 -10.05 -5.64 -4.35
CA THR A 285 -9.73 -7.06 -4.20
C THR A 285 -10.99 -7.95 -4.25
N ALA A 286 -12.11 -7.46 -3.68
CA ALA A 286 -13.39 -8.15 -3.80
C ALA A 286 -13.90 -8.13 -5.25
N ALA A 287 -13.72 -7.02 -5.97
CA ALA A 287 -14.06 -6.94 -7.39
C ALA A 287 -13.22 -7.90 -8.24
N ASP A 288 -11.91 -7.99 -7.99
CA ASP A 288 -11.02 -8.91 -8.68
C ASP A 288 -11.44 -10.39 -8.42
N ALA A 289 -11.84 -10.71 -7.19
CA ALA A 289 -12.39 -12.03 -6.86
C ALA A 289 -13.68 -12.33 -7.63
N ILE A 290 -14.60 -11.36 -7.78
CA ILE A 290 -15.83 -11.51 -8.54
C ILE A 290 -15.52 -11.68 -10.05
N LEU A 291 -14.56 -10.94 -10.59
CA LEU A 291 -14.14 -11.09 -11.98
C LEU A 291 -13.49 -12.44 -12.25
N CYS A 292 -12.68 -12.94 -11.33
CA CYS A 292 -12.08 -14.27 -11.40
C CYS A 292 -13.14 -15.37 -11.38
N THR A 293 -14.06 -15.34 -10.41
CA THR A 293 -15.18 -16.32 -10.34
C THR A 293 -16.09 -16.25 -11.56
N HIS A 294 -16.35 -15.06 -12.09
CA HIS A 294 -17.09 -14.87 -13.33
C HIS A 294 -16.39 -15.52 -14.52
N HIS A 295 -15.06 -15.36 -14.63
CA HIS A 295 -14.25 -15.99 -15.70
C HIS A 295 -14.31 -17.50 -15.62
N LEU A 296 -14.31 -18.05 -14.41
CA LEU A 296 -14.35 -19.49 -14.13
C LEU A 296 -15.79 -20.06 -14.09
N ASN A 297 -16.81 -19.25 -14.32
CA ASN A 297 -18.24 -19.62 -14.24
C ASN A 297 -18.65 -20.22 -12.88
N VAL A 298 -18.09 -19.77 -11.77
CA VAL A 298 -18.42 -20.19 -10.40
C VAL A 298 -19.45 -19.23 -9.80
N PRO A 299 -20.60 -19.67 -9.26
CA PRO A 299 -21.61 -18.79 -8.68
C PRO A 299 -21.06 -17.98 -7.50
N VAL A 300 -21.57 -16.74 -7.31
CA VAL A 300 -21.09 -15.80 -6.29
C VAL A 300 -22.24 -15.16 -5.52
N TYR A 301 -22.15 -15.19 -4.20
CA TYR A 301 -22.85 -14.28 -3.31
C TYR A 301 -21.91 -13.16 -2.88
N HIS A 302 -22.34 -11.90 -2.99
CA HIS A 302 -21.50 -10.74 -2.68
C HIS A 302 -22.13 -9.90 -1.57
N ALA A 303 -21.58 -9.96 -0.36
CA ALA A 303 -22.09 -9.26 0.81
C ALA A 303 -21.22 -8.04 1.19
N PHE A 304 -21.85 -6.89 1.41
CA PHE A 304 -21.18 -5.66 1.80
C PHE A 304 -22.08 -4.71 2.59
N ARG A 305 -21.48 -3.94 3.51
CA ARG A 305 -22.20 -3.10 4.48
C ARG A 305 -22.81 -1.83 3.90
N ARG A 306 -22.30 -1.31 2.79
CA ARG A 306 -22.73 -0.06 2.17
C ARG A 306 -23.82 -0.29 1.15
N GLY A 307 -24.63 0.75 0.86
CA GLY A 307 -25.50 0.74 -0.30
C GLY A 307 -24.71 0.92 -1.61
N VAL A 308 -25.22 0.44 -2.72
CA VAL A 308 -24.52 0.51 -4.02
C VAL A 308 -24.27 1.95 -4.49
N LEU A 309 -25.15 2.87 -4.11
CA LEU A 309 -25.03 4.30 -4.47
C LEU A 309 -24.24 5.13 -3.42
N ASP A 310 -23.68 4.49 -2.38
CA ASP A 310 -22.90 5.20 -1.37
C ASP A 310 -21.68 5.87 -2.01
N PRO A 311 -21.52 7.22 -1.91
CA PRO A 311 -20.38 7.93 -2.50
C PRO A 311 -19.02 7.46 -1.99
N ALA A 312 -18.98 6.86 -0.81
CA ALA A 312 -17.76 6.32 -0.23
C ALA A 312 -17.39 4.92 -0.77
N LEU A 313 -18.18 4.31 -1.64
CA LEU A 313 -17.76 3.15 -2.42
C LEU A 313 -16.73 3.57 -3.47
N ILE A 314 -15.61 2.84 -3.52
CA ILE A 314 -14.53 3.12 -4.48
C ILE A 314 -15.04 3.13 -5.93
N PHE A 315 -16.00 2.29 -6.28
CA PHE A 315 -16.57 2.19 -7.63
C PHE A 315 -17.23 3.48 -8.11
N ASN A 316 -17.82 4.27 -7.18
CA ASN A 316 -18.45 5.56 -7.50
C ASN A 316 -17.43 6.70 -7.70
N GLN A 317 -16.15 6.45 -7.32
CA GLN A 317 -15.06 7.41 -7.44
C GLN A 317 -14.17 7.15 -8.67
N LEU A 318 -14.24 5.97 -9.28
CA LEU A 318 -13.39 5.57 -10.38
C LEU A 318 -13.95 6.02 -11.74
N PRO A 319 -13.16 6.70 -12.58
CA PRO A 319 -13.54 7.04 -13.95
C PRO A 319 -13.78 5.77 -14.79
N ARG A 320 -14.96 5.68 -15.41
CA ARG A 320 -15.40 4.48 -16.17
C ARG A 320 -14.46 4.09 -17.31
N LEU A 321 -13.91 5.08 -17.99
CA LEU A 321 -13.04 4.85 -19.15
C LEU A 321 -11.69 4.22 -18.76
N LEU A 322 -11.19 4.54 -17.55
CA LEU A 322 -9.92 4.01 -17.07
C LEU A 322 -10.07 2.65 -16.37
N TYR A 323 -11.27 2.37 -15.82
CA TYR A 323 -11.52 1.17 -14.99
C TYR A 323 -12.80 0.44 -15.44
N PRO A 324 -12.91 0.03 -16.73
CA PRO A 324 -14.10 -0.61 -17.26
C PRO A 324 -14.44 -1.92 -16.56
N GLU A 325 -13.41 -2.67 -16.11
CA GLU A 325 -13.57 -3.92 -15.37
C GLU A 325 -14.30 -3.73 -14.04
N TYR A 326 -13.92 -2.71 -13.26
CA TYR A 326 -14.57 -2.41 -11.99
C TYR A 326 -15.95 -1.81 -12.16
N HIS A 327 -16.17 -1.06 -13.25
CA HIS A 327 -17.50 -0.58 -13.61
C HIS A 327 -18.46 -1.73 -13.92
N LYS A 328 -17.99 -2.79 -14.58
CA LYS A 328 -18.77 -4.02 -14.82
C LYS A 328 -19.23 -4.64 -13.50
N VAL A 329 -18.34 -4.77 -12.51
CA VAL A 329 -18.70 -5.28 -11.18
C VAL A 329 -19.74 -4.38 -10.50
N HIS A 330 -19.57 -3.07 -10.56
CA HIS A 330 -20.55 -2.12 -9.99
C HIS A 330 -21.92 -2.22 -10.63
N GLN A 331 -22.00 -2.47 -11.94
CA GLN A 331 -23.27 -2.75 -12.61
C GLN A 331 -23.94 -4.03 -12.10
N MET A 332 -23.16 -5.12 -11.93
CA MET A 332 -23.68 -6.36 -11.33
C MET A 332 -24.19 -6.14 -9.91
N MET A 333 -23.45 -5.38 -9.09
CA MET A 333 -23.89 -5.00 -7.72
C MET A 333 -25.20 -4.26 -7.71
N SER A 334 -25.49 -3.44 -8.72
CA SER A 334 -26.70 -2.63 -8.82
C SER A 334 -27.90 -3.41 -9.37
N GLN A 335 -27.68 -4.25 -10.38
CA GLN A 335 -28.73 -4.91 -11.14
C GLN A 335 -29.18 -6.25 -10.55
N GLN A 336 -28.30 -6.95 -9.85
CA GLN A 336 -28.54 -8.31 -9.36
C GLN A 336 -28.57 -8.35 -7.82
N GLN A 337 -29.49 -7.60 -7.21
CA GLN A 337 -29.64 -7.51 -5.76
C GLN A 337 -30.62 -8.54 -5.21
N TYR A 338 -30.30 -9.10 -4.05
CA TYR A 338 -31.23 -9.91 -3.26
C TYR A 338 -32.46 -9.09 -2.87
N GLN A 339 -33.66 -9.66 -3.08
CA GLN A 339 -34.93 -9.08 -2.68
C GLN A 339 -35.63 -10.00 -1.67
N PRO A 340 -36.00 -9.53 -0.48
CA PRO A 340 -36.64 -10.35 0.55
C PRO A 340 -37.98 -10.98 0.21
N SER A 341 -38.67 -10.46 -0.81
CA SER A 341 -40.04 -10.88 -1.21
C SER A 341 -40.12 -12.17 -2.04
N HIS A 342 -38.99 -12.75 -2.43
CA HIS A 342 -38.93 -14.05 -3.10
C HIS A 342 -38.52 -15.15 -2.12
N SER A 343 -39.50 -15.68 -1.39
CA SER A 343 -39.37 -16.96 -0.71
C SER A 343 -39.17 -18.05 -1.76
N VAL A 344 -38.06 -18.65 -1.76
CA VAL A 344 -37.47 -19.80 -2.45
C VAL A 344 -36.18 -19.39 -3.15
N LEU A 345 -35.08 -19.89 -2.58
CA LEU A 345 -33.76 -19.92 -3.19
C LEU A 345 -33.77 -20.85 -4.42
N ASN A 346 -34.45 -20.47 -5.47
CA ASN A 346 -34.29 -21.07 -6.78
C ASN A 346 -33.38 -20.14 -7.59
N LEU A 347 -32.14 -20.55 -7.81
CA LEU A 347 -31.34 -20.05 -8.93
C LEU A 347 -32.24 -20.05 -10.17
N PRO A 348 -32.29 -18.99 -10.97
CA PRO A 348 -33.12 -18.94 -12.14
C PRO A 348 -32.76 -20.07 -13.08
N SER A 349 -33.58 -21.12 -13.08
CA SER A 349 -33.59 -22.16 -14.10
C SER A 349 -33.88 -21.46 -15.42
N GLN A 350 -33.12 -21.80 -16.43
CA GLN A 350 -33.22 -21.27 -17.78
C GLN A 350 -34.64 -21.25 -18.30
N HIS A 351 -35.26 -20.09 -18.45
CA HIS A 351 -36.26 -19.87 -19.46
C HIS A 351 -35.54 -19.45 -20.74
N VAL A 352 -35.42 -20.41 -21.64
CA VAL A 352 -35.13 -20.18 -23.06
C VAL A 352 -36.32 -19.41 -23.63
N SER A 353 -36.23 -18.13 -23.73
CA SER A 353 -37.11 -17.32 -24.58
C SER A 353 -36.35 -16.96 -25.85
N SER A 354 -37.02 -17.19 -26.98
CA SER A 354 -36.61 -17.01 -28.37
C SER A 354 -35.97 -15.64 -28.67
N PRO A 355 -35.14 -15.57 -29.73
CA PRO A 355 -34.35 -14.38 -30.03
C PRO A 355 -35.25 -13.31 -30.69
N ASP A 356 -35.65 -12.31 -29.95
CA ASP A 356 -36.04 -11.05 -30.55
C ASP A 356 -34.82 -10.13 -30.70
N LYS A 357 -34.63 -9.74 -31.96
CA LYS A 357 -33.59 -8.85 -32.42
C LYS A 357 -33.97 -7.42 -32.00
N ASP A 358 -33.23 -6.88 -31.05
CA ASP A 358 -32.99 -5.43 -31.04
C ASP A 358 -31.56 -5.19 -30.43
N HIS A 359 -30.70 -4.66 -31.28
CA HIS A 359 -29.38 -4.23 -30.97
C HIS A 359 -29.46 -2.91 -30.20
N THR A 360 -28.97 -2.89 -28.96
CA THR A 360 -28.23 -1.82 -28.26
C THR A 360 -28.46 -1.96 -26.76
N HIS A 361 -27.46 -2.38 -26.08
CA HIS A 361 -27.12 -2.48 -24.66
C HIS A 361 -26.77 -3.92 -24.27
N SER A 362 -25.49 -4.27 -24.34
CA SER A 362 -24.98 -5.52 -23.75
C SER A 362 -25.23 -5.47 -22.25
N SER A 363 -26.30 -6.15 -21.79
CA SER A 363 -26.54 -6.30 -20.36
C SER A 363 -25.40 -7.12 -19.76
N CYS A 364 -24.62 -6.54 -18.85
CA CYS A 364 -23.63 -7.26 -18.05
C CYS A 364 -24.34 -8.14 -17.02
N SER A 365 -25.03 -9.18 -17.48
CA SER A 365 -25.65 -10.17 -16.61
C SER A 365 -24.67 -11.30 -16.33
N TYR A 366 -24.40 -11.58 -15.06
CA TYR A 366 -23.71 -12.79 -14.60
C TYR A 366 -24.76 -13.69 -13.93
N PRO A 367 -25.26 -14.74 -14.60
CA PRO A 367 -26.38 -15.54 -14.09
C PRO A 367 -26.16 -16.21 -12.73
N GLY A 368 -24.88 -16.36 -12.32
CA GLY A 368 -24.51 -16.93 -11.03
C GLY A 368 -24.22 -15.91 -9.93
N TYR A 369 -24.43 -14.62 -10.16
CA TYR A 369 -24.12 -13.56 -9.20
C TYR A 369 -25.36 -13.03 -8.49
N LEU A 370 -25.26 -12.84 -7.17
CA LEU A 370 -26.29 -12.19 -6.35
C LEU A 370 -25.65 -11.29 -5.29
N SER A 371 -26.01 -10.00 -5.27
CA SER A 371 -25.48 -9.04 -4.31
C SER A 371 -26.39 -8.84 -3.10
N PHE A 372 -25.75 -8.68 -1.93
CA PHE A 372 -26.39 -8.39 -0.64
C PHE A 372 -25.84 -7.04 -0.12
N PRO A 373 -26.28 -5.90 -0.70
CA PRO A 373 -25.93 -4.59 -0.18
C PRO A 373 -26.55 -4.37 1.20
N LYS A 374 -25.89 -3.58 2.07
CA LYS A 374 -26.37 -3.26 3.42
C LYS A 374 -26.55 -4.49 4.31
N HIS A 375 -25.74 -5.54 4.08
CA HIS A 375 -25.70 -6.73 4.91
C HIS A 375 -24.32 -6.86 5.58
N ARG A 376 -24.33 -7.39 6.80
CA ARG A 376 -23.11 -7.80 7.52
C ARG A 376 -23.14 -9.31 7.76
N VAL A 377 -21.97 -9.92 7.81
CA VAL A 377 -21.83 -11.30 8.27
C VAL A 377 -21.98 -11.34 9.78
N VAL A 378 -22.76 -12.28 10.30
CA VAL A 378 -22.98 -12.51 11.72
C VAL A 378 -22.19 -13.71 12.20
N SER A 379 -22.20 -14.82 11.45
CA SER A 379 -21.46 -16.03 11.79
C SER A 379 -21.24 -16.93 10.59
N PHE A 380 -20.24 -17.82 10.73
CA PHE A 380 -20.02 -18.96 9.86
C PHE A 380 -20.19 -20.26 10.66
N ASN A 381 -20.81 -21.28 10.06
CA ASN A 381 -21.08 -22.57 10.70
C ASN A 381 -20.33 -23.68 9.98
N HIS A 382 -19.96 -24.75 10.72
CA HIS A 382 -19.14 -25.86 10.24
C HIS A 382 -19.65 -26.56 8.96
N ASN A 383 -20.95 -26.48 8.67
CA ASN A 383 -21.58 -27.11 7.49
C ASN A 383 -21.59 -26.21 6.24
N GLY A 384 -20.74 -25.17 6.19
CA GLY A 384 -20.69 -24.24 5.06
C GLY A 384 -21.82 -23.23 5.03
N LYS A 385 -22.55 -23.02 6.14
CA LYS A 385 -23.60 -22.00 6.24
C LYS A 385 -23.02 -20.69 6.74
N CYS A 386 -23.44 -19.61 6.12
CA CYS A 386 -23.14 -18.25 6.52
C CYS A 386 -24.41 -17.49 6.86
N VAL A 387 -24.45 -16.80 7.97
CA VAL A 387 -25.56 -15.95 8.39
C VAL A 387 -25.23 -14.50 8.07
N LEU A 388 -26.04 -13.90 7.21
CA LEU A 388 -26.02 -12.47 6.92
C LEU A 388 -27.17 -11.76 7.63
N GLU A 389 -26.95 -10.52 8.03
CA GLU A 389 -27.95 -9.66 8.64
C GLU A 389 -28.02 -8.33 7.91
N ALA A 390 -29.23 -7.96 7.48
CA ALA A 390 -29.51 -6.67 6.87
C ALA A 390 -29.57 -5.55 7.93
N GLU A 391 -29.47 -4.28 7.50
CA GLU A 391 -29.65 -3.11 8.37
C GLU A 391 -31.02 -3.14 9.11
N SER A 392 -32.02 -3.78 8.53
CA SER A 392 -33.35 -3.98 9.15
C SER A 392 -33.40 -5.02 10.26
N GLY A 393 -32.30 -5.73 10.50
CA GLY A 393 -32.22 -6.86 11.44
C GLY A 393 -32.69 -8.20 10.86
N HIS A 394 -33.18 -8.23 9.61
CA HIS A 394 -33.55 -9.47 8.93
C HIS A 394 -32.34 -10.33 8.65
N GLN A 395 -32.37 -11.60 9.03
CA GLN A 395 -31.27 -12.54 8.81
C GLN A 395 -31.57 -13.47 7.63
N VAL A 396 -30.51 -13.73 6.85
CA VAL A 396 -30.53 -14.67 5.71
C VAL A 396 -29.42 -15.71 5.93
N VAL A 397 -29.78 -16.98 5.81
CA VAL A 397 -28.81 -18.09 5.90
C VAL A 397 -28.46 -18.56 4.49
N LEU A 398 -27.21 -18.50 4.14
CA LEU A 398 -26.68 -18.90 2.84
C LEU A 398 -25.85 -20.19 2.98
N GLN A 399 -26.02 -21.12 2.03
CA GLN A 399 -25.14 -22.26 1.87
C GLN A 399 -24.03 -21.85 0.89
N VAL A 400 -22.76 -22.05 1.24
CA VAL A 400 -21.61 -21.62 0.44
C VAL A 400 -20.52 -22.68 0.41
N SER A 401 -19.79 -22.74 -0.71
CA SER A 401 -18.64 -23.62 -0.90
C SER A 401 -17.36 -23.06 -0.29
N LEU A 402 -17.23 -21.74 -0.29
CA LEU A 402 -16.08 -20.97 0.19
C LEU A 402 -16.55 -19.58 0.61
N ALA A 403 -15.96 -19.00 1.64
CA ALA A 403 -16.14 -17.61 2.02
C ALA A 403 -14.81 -16.86 1.91
N LEU A 404 -14.78 -15.76 1.17
CA LEU A 404 -13.66 -14.85 1.02
C LEU A 404 -13.95 -13.55 1.74
N VAL A 405 -13.23 -13.29 2.83
CA VAL A 405 -13.36 -12.06 3.62
C VAL A 405 -12.31 -11.06 3.13
N LEU A 406 -12.71 -10.18 2.20
CA LEU A 406 -11.84 -9.22 1.52
C LEU A 406 -12.17 -7.78 1.94
N ILE A 407 -12.02 -7.50 3.23
CA ILE A 407 -12.38 -6.22 3.86
C ILE A 407 -11.19 -5.30 4.12
N GLY A 408 -10.07 -5.59 3.46
CA GLY A 408 -8.82 -4.85 3.55
C GLY A 408 -7.78 -5.54 4.42
N SER A 409 -6.73 -4.82 4.72
CA SER A 409 -5.58 -5.26 5.52
C SER A 409 -5.24 -4.23 6.59
N GLN A 410 -4.43 -4.64 7.55
CA GLN A 410 -3.96 -3.81 8.66
C GLN A 410 -2.45 -4.00 8.88
N PRO A 411 -1.77 -2.98 9.44
CA PRO A 411 -0.35 -3.10 9.75
C PRO A 411 -0.12 -4.15 10.85
N ASN A 412 0.98 -4.89 10.73
CA ASN A 412 1.47 -5.71 11.81
C ASN A 412 2.57 -4.95 12.56
N LEU A 413 2.24 -4.40 13.70
CA LEU A 413 3.14 -3.68 14.60
C LEU A 413 3.38 -4.43 15.92
N SER A 414 3.19 -5.75 15.93
CA SER A 414 3.36 -6.61 17.11
C SER A 414 4.79 -6.57 17.71
N PHE A 415 5.76 -6.13 16.92
CA PHE A 415 7.14 -5.94 17.37
C PHE A 415 7.34 -4.67 18.21
N LEU A 416 6.38 -3.77 18.25
CA LEU A 416 6.36 -2.57 19.10
C LEU A 416 5.68 -2.83 20.44
N PRO A 417 6.07 -2.12 21.52
CA PRO A 417 5.30 -2.09 22.75
C PRO A 417 3.83 -1.74 22.48
N GLU A 418 2.91 -2.47 23.08
CA GLU A 418 1.46 -2.28 22.92
C GLU A 418 1.01 -2.20 21.44
N GLU A 419 1.69 -2.91 20.53
CA GLU A 419 1.41 -2.89 19.09
C GLU A 419 1.44 -1.47 18.49
N GLY A 420 2.21 -0.57 19.08
CA GLY A 420 2.33 0.82 18.65
C GLY A 420 1.09 1.69 18.87
N ARG A 421 0.10 1.24 19.66
CA ARG A 421 -1.18 1.94 19.86
C ARG A 421 -1.02 3.35 20.43
N GLN A 422 0.07 3.60 21.16
CA GLN A 422 0.35 4.94 21.70
C GLN A 422 0.81 5.95 20.65
N LEU A 423 1.23 5.49 19.47
CA LEU A 423 1.77 6.34 18.41
C LEU A 423 0.70 7.01 17.54
N GLY A 424 -0.55 6.54 17.60
CA GLY A 424 -1.64 7.03 16.76
C GLY A 424 -2.15 8.42 17.11
N LEU A 425 -2.99 8.98 16.24
CA LEU A 425 -3.76 10.21 16.52
C LEU A 425 -4.58 10.04 17.80
N GLU A 426 -5.24 8.88 17.95
CA GLU A 426 -6.00 8.48 19.12
C GLU A 426 -5.22 7.39 19.89
N PRO A 427 -4.51 7.74 20.99
CA PRO A 427 -3.75 6.77 21.77
C PRO A 427 -4.60 5.64 22.34
N GLY A 428 -4.04 4.43 22.38
CA GLY A 428 -4.73 3.24 22.88
C GLY A 428 -5.58 2.53 21.81
N GLN A 429 -5.88 3.19 20.68
CA GLN A 429 -6.58 2.58 19.55
C GLN A 429 -5.59 1.90 18.59
N PRO A 430 -6.00 0.83 17.89
CA PRO A 430 -5.19 0.20 16.88
C PRO A 430 -4.79 1.17 15.76
N ILE A 431 -3.55 1.07 15.30
CA ILE A 431 -3.07 1.86 14.17
C ILE A 431 -3.82 1.45 12.90
N SER A 432 -4.31 2.45 12.18
CA SER A 432 -5.05 2.28 10.93
C SER A 432 -4.76 3.45 10.00
N CYS A 433 -4.38 3.17 8.78
CA CYS A 433 -4.01 4.19 7.78
C CYS A 433 -5.11 5.24 7.51
N ARG A 434 -6.38 4.89 7.73
CA ARG A 434 -7.53 5.79 7.45
C ARG A 434 -8.15 6.41 8.70
N ARG A 435 -8.14 5.67 9.82
CA ARG A 435 -8.87 6.08 11.04
C ARG A 435 -7.95 6.59 12.12
N ASN A 436 -6.82 5.94 12.29
CA ASN A 436 -5.87 6.23 13.36
C ASN A 436 -4.43 6.06 12.88
N PRO A 437 -3.94 6.89 11.91
CA PRO A 437 -2.55 6.84 11.48
C PRO A 437 -1.60 7.23 12.63
N ILE A 438 -0.34 6.84 12.51
CA ILE A 438 0.72 7.29 13.41
C ILE A 438 0.83 8.81 13.31
N LYS A 439 0.82 9.48 14.46
CA LYS A 439 0.94 10.92 14.54
C LYS A 439 2.40 11.35 14.40
N VAL A 440 2.70 12.02 13.31
CA VAL A 440 4.02 12.57 13.01
C VAL A 440 3.97 14.08 12.87
N GLU A 441 5.13 14.70 12.98
CA GLU A 441 5.32 16.09 12.64
C GLU A 441 5.30 16.22 11.09
N PRO A 442 4.53 17.15 10.50
CA PRO A 442 4.22 17.15 9.06
C PRO A 442 5.41 17.44 8.14
N TYR A 443 6.48 18.08 8.66
CA TYR A 443 7.66 18.44 7.85
C TYR A 443 8.87 17.54 8.09
N THR A 444 8.88 16.76 9.18
CA THR A 444 9.99 15.87 9.51
C THR A 444 9.63 14.39 9.46
N TYR A 445 8.35 14.05 9.57
CA TYR A 445 7.82 12.68 9.72
C TYR A 445 8.34 11.95 10.98
N GLU A 446 8.92 12.68 11.92
CA GLU A 446 9.25 12.17 13.24
C GLU A 446 7.98 12.04 14.08
N SER A 447 7.88 10.97 14.85
CA SER A 447 6.76 10.75 15.76
C SER A 447 6.69 11.87 16.80
N VAL A 448 5.52 12.45 17.02
CA VAL A 448 5.31 13.45 18.07
C VAL A 448 5.40 12.89 19.49
N ARG A 449 5.46 11.54 19.62
CA ARG A 449 5.47 10.84 20.90
C ARG A 449 6.80 10.20 21.25
N GLU A 450 7.59 9.84 20.25
CA GLU A 450 8.84 9.10 20.41
C GLU A 450 9.94 9.76 19.56
N GLU A 451 10.88 10.41 20.20
CA GLU A 451 12.04 11.00 19.54
C GLU A 451 12.91 9.93 18.86
N GLY A 452 13.43 10.23 17.67
CA GLY A 452 14.23 9.29 16.88
C GLY A 452 13.40 8.14 16.26
N LEU A 453 12.06 8.21 16.34
CA LEU A 453 11.16 7.31 15.65
C LEU A 453 10.41 8.05 14.54
N TYR A 454 10.49 7.54 13.33
CA TYR A 454 9.84 8.09 12.14
C TYR A 454 8.82 7.09 11.60
N ALA A 455 7.81 7.57 10.89
CA ALA A 455 6.88 6.68 10.20
C ALA A 455 6.57 7.23 8.80
N LEU A 456 6.43 6.33 7.80
CA LEU A 456 6.24 6.67 6.40
C LEU A 456 5.11 5.87 5.75
N GLY A 457 4.62 6.39 4.64
CA GLY A 457 3.67 5.74 3.77
C GLY A 457 2.32 5.47 4.42
N PRO A 458 1.73 4.28 4.24
CA PRO A 458 0.39 3.98 4.76
C PRO A 458 0.25 4.11 6.28
N LEU A 459 1.33 3.98 7.05
CA LEU A 459 1.29 4.15 8.50
C LEU A 459 0.91 5.58 8.93
N VAL A 460 1.19 6.58 8.10
CA VAL A 460 0.85 7.99 8.32
C VAL A 460 -0.30 8.48 7.42
N GLY A 461 -1.01 7.55 6.78
CA GLY A 461 -2.15 7.87 5.92
C GLY A 461 -1.85 8.00 4.42
N GLU A 462 -0.59 7.93 4.00
CA GLU A 462 -0.18 8.05 2.60
C GLU A 462 -0.25 6.69 1.89
N ASN A 463 -1.40 6.41 1.26
CA ASN A 463 -1.67 5.10 0.67
C ASN A 463 -1.23 4.94 -0.79
N PHE A 464 -0.84 6.03 -1.46
CA PHE A 464 -0.41 6.02 -2.86
C PHE A 464 1.09 6.25 -2.96
N VAL A 465 1.77 5.47 -3.81
CA VAL A 465 3.22 5.61 -4.05
C VAL A 465 3.58 7.03 -4.46
N ARG A 466 2.73 7.67 -5.23
CA ARG A 466 2.88 9.06 -5.65
C ARG A 466 3.19 10.00 -4.47
N PHE A 467 2.45 9.87 -3.37
CA PHE A 467 2.52 10.79 -2.22
C PHE A 467 3.52 10.37 -1.13
N LEU A 468 3.77 9.07 -0.94
CA LEU A 468 4.67 8.60 0.12
C LEU A 468 6.12 9.10 -0.01
N LYS A 469 6.52 9.57 -1.20
CA LYS A 469 7.85 10.12 -1.47
C LYS A 469 8.12 11.39 -0.68
N GLY A 470 7.09 12.19 -0.42
CA GLY A 470 7.20 13.41 0.42
C GLY A 470 7.62 13.09 1.85
N GLY A 471 7.10 11.99 2.42
CA GLY A 471 7.54 11.54 3.74
C GLY A 471 9.00 11.11 3.76
N ALA A 472 9.47 10.47 2.71
CA ALA A 472 10.89 10.11 2.59
C ALA A 472 11.78 11.38 2.51
N LEU A 473 11.34 12.41 1.79
CA LEU A 473 12.04 13.70 1.74
C LEU A 473 12.13 14.34 3.14
N GLY A 474 10.98 14.47 3.85
CA GLY A 474 10.95 15.08 5.19
C GLY A 474 11.84 14.35 6.19
N ALA A 475 11.75 13.01 6.24
CA ALA A 475 12.58 12.20 7.12
C ALA A 475 14.09 12.34 6.77
N ALA A 476 14.45 12.32 5.47
CA ALA A 476 15.84 12.50 5.04
C ALA A 476 16.37 13.87 5.43
N CYS A 477 15.62 14.94 5.18
CA CYS A 477 16.03 16.32 5.56
C CYS A 477 16.29 16.41 7.07
N ASN A 478 15.37 15.93 7.90
CA ASN A 478 15.51 16.01 9.35
C ASN A 478 16.71 15.20 9.86
N LEU A 479 16.88 13.96 9.38
CA LEU A 479 17.98 13.09 9.76
C LEU A 479 19.35 13.70 9.38
N LEU A 480 19.49 14.20 8.15
CA LEU A 480 20.73 14.83 7.69
C LEU A 480 21.05 16.13 8.45
N GLN A 481 20.05 16.95 8.76
CA GLN A 481 20.21 18.17 9.54
C GLN A 481 20.59 17.87 11.01
N LYS A 482 20.00 16.82 11.64
CA LYS A 482 20.38 16.41 13.00
C LYS A 482 21.85 16.02 13.04
N ARG A 483 22.34 15.20 12.07
CA ARG A 483 23.75 14.82 11.97
C ARG A 483 24.67 16.04 11.83
N GLY A 484 24.36 16.98 10.95
CA GLY A 484 25.17 18.18 10.76
C GLY A 484 25.29 19.03 12.02
N ARG A 485 24.21 19.14 12.82
CA ARG A 485 24.25 19.85 14.11
C ARG A 485 25.10 19.15 15.16
N GLU A 486 25.18 17.82 15.17
CA GLU A 486 25.99 17.05 16.09
C GLU A 486 27.48 17.11 15.73
N GLU A 487 27.81 17.06 14.44
CA GLU A 487 29.19 17.24 13.95
C GLU A 487 29.71 18.64 14.23
N GLY A 488 28.88 19.68 14.07
CA GLY A 488 29.23 21.07 14.40
C GLY A 488 29.41 21.35 15.90
N LYS A 489 28.84 20.52 16.80
CA LYS A 489 29.06 20.62 18.25
C LYS A 489 30.35 19.93 18.72
N LYS A 490 30.94 19.07 17.89
CA LYS A 490 32.18 18.33 18.20
C LYS A 490 33.46 19.03 17.69
N GLN A 491 33.28 20.07 16.87
CA GLN A 491 34.35 20.98 16.43
C GLN A 491 34.38 22.21 17.36
#